data_43e59c77be9be4f93be7aabc620cd342
#
_entry.id   43e59c77be9be4f93be7aabc620cd342
#
_cell.length_a   1.000
_cell.length_b   1.000
_cell.length_c   1.000
_cell.angle_alpha   90.00
_cell.angle_beta   90.00
_cell.angle_gamma   90.00
#
_symmetry.space_group_name_H-M   'P 1'
#
loop_
_entity.id
_entity.type
_entity.pdbx_description
1 polymer ?
#
loop_
_entity_poly.entity_id
_entity_poly.type
_entity_poly.pdbx_seq_one_letter_code
_entity_poly.pdbx_strand_id
1 'polypeptide(L)'
;MIKTLRDALKIKEVREKLLYTLLMIIIIRIGCQLPVPGVDGSYFANWFAQQTGDAFNFLDAFTGGSFLSMSLLALNITPYITSSIIMQLLTIAIPALEEMQKEGGEGRKKIASITRYVTVALALIESAAMAISFGGQGLIKPYNALNVITVIIALTSGSAFVMWIGERITEKGIGNGISIILLVNIISRIPQDMSTLFNQFVFGKRIATAILSAVIIIAILVLMIMLVVLLNSGLRKIPVQYARRSQAAGKIGGAAASNIPVRINTAGVIPIIFASSIIQTPGIISRFAGYNGTGAWSYVLRVLNSQYWVNKNYPVYSLGLLLYCVLVVIFAYFYTSITFNPNELAENLKKSNGFIPGIRPGKPTSDYLTNIMNAIIFIGAVGLVIVGILPYIFYGVFQAQVTFLGTSLIIIVSVIIETLTQIESMMLVRNYKGFLNQ
;
A
#
# COMPACT_ATOMS: atom_id res chain seq x y z
N MET A 1 -23.11 -1.12 2.33
CA MET A 1 -22.07 -2.06 1.97
C MET A 1 -22.60 -3.46 1.60
N ILE A 2 -23.19 -4.23 2.53
CA ILE A 2 -23.73 -5.59 2.22
C ILE A 2 -24.82 -5.56 1.15
N LYS A 3 -25.73 -4.56 1.21
CA LYS A 3 -26.78 -4.34 0.21
C LYS A 3 -26.18 -4.03 -1.17
N THR A 4 -25.18 -3.15 -1.23
CA THR A 4 -24.47 -2.79 -2.46
C THR A 4 -23.81 -4.01 -3.11
N LEU A 5 -23.11 -4.84 -2.33
CA LEU A 5 -22.50 -6.08 -2.81
C LEU A 5 -23.53 -7.08 -3.33
N ARG A 6 -24.64 -7.25 -2.63
CA ARG A 6 -25.72 -8.14 -3.06
C ARG A 6 -26.37 -7.66 -4.37
N ASP A 7 -26.57 -6.37 -4.52
CA ASP A 7 -27.13 -5.79 -5.74
C ASP A 7 -26.15 -5.80 -6.90
N ALA A 8 -24.84 -5.64 -6.62
CA ALA A 8 -23.76 -5.81 -7.59
C ALA A 8 -23.68 -7.23 -8.18
N LEU A 9 -23.87 -8.27 -7.35
CA LEU A 9 -23.87 -9.66 -7.80
C LEU A 9 -25.03 -10.01 -8.74
N LYS A 10 -26.13 -9.24 -8.72
CA LYS A 10 -27.24 -9.41 -9.67
C LYS A 10 -26.90 -8.94 -11.08
N ILE A 11 -25.88 -8.06 -11.22
CA ILE A 11 -25.46 -7.52 -12.49
C ILE A 11 -24.43 -8.46 -13.11
N LYS A 12 -24.75 -9.07 -14.26
CA LYS A 12 -23.91 -10.08 -14.93
C LYS A 12 -22.47 -9.60 -15.15
N GLU A 13 -22.27 -8.40 -15.65
CA GLU A 13 -20.96 -7.82 -15.93
C GLU A 13 -20.09 -7.66 -14.66
N VAL A 14 -20.67 -7.15 -13.58
CA VAL A 14 -19.96 -6.97 -12.28
C VAL A 14 -19.65 -8.33 -11.66
N ARG A 15 -20.60 -9.28 -11.77
CA ARG A 15 -20.40 -10.64 -11.28
C ARG A 15 -19.25 -11.35 -12.01
N GLU A 16 -19.17 -11.25 -13.33
CA GLU A 16 -18.08 -11.83 -14.13
C GLU A 16 -16.73 -11.25 -13.73
N LYS A 17 -16.62 -9.94 -13.53
CA LYS A 17 -15.40 -9.28 -13.06
C LYS A 17 -15.02 -9.70 -11.62
N LEU A 18 -16.00 -9.83 -10.72
CA LEU A 18 -15.77 -10.32 -9.36
C LEU A 18 -15.25 -11.76 -9.36
N LEU A 19 -15.90 -12.64 -10.13
CA LEU A 19 -15.47 -14.04 -10.26
C LEU A 19 -14.08 -14.16 -10.84
N TYR A 20 -13.76 -13.35 -11.86
CA TYR A 20 -12.41 -13.29 -12.44
C TYR A 20 -11.37 -12.88 -11.41
N THR A 21 -11.65 -11.81 -10.64
CA THR A 21 -10.76 -11.34 -9.57
C THR A 21 -10.54 -12.43 -8.52
N LEU A 22 -11.61 -13.10 -8.08
CA LEU A 22 -11.54 -14.18 -7.09
C LEU A 22 -10.72 -15.37 -7.60
N LEU A 23 -10.91 -15.76 -8.87
CA LEU A 23 -10.13 -16.83 -9.49
C LEU A 23 -8.64 -16.49 -9.51
N MET A 24 -8.27 -15.28 -9.91
CA MET A 24 -6.88 -14.84 -9.91
C MET A 24 -6.26 -14.80 -8.51
N ILE A 25 -7.02 -14.42 -7.49
CA ILE A 25 -6.59 -14.48 -6.09
C ILE A 25 -6.31 -15.92 -5.66
N ILE A 26 -7.18 -16.88 -6.02
CA ILE A 26 -6.98 -18.28 -5.70
C ILE A 26 -5.67 -18.80 -6.33
N ILE A 27 -5.40 -18.47 -7.58
CA ILE A 27 -4.16 -18.85 -8.27
C ILE A 27 -2.93 -18.32 -7.51
N ILE A 28 -2.95 -17.06 -7.08
CA ILE A 28 -1.85 -16.49 -6.28
C ILE A 28 -1.70 -17.24 -4.96
N ARG A 29 -2.79 -17.52 -4.26
CA ARG A 29 -2.73 -18.22 -2.97
C ARG A 29 -2.17 -19.64 -3.11
N ILE A 30 -2.51 -20.36 -4.18
CA ILE A 30 -1.89 -21.65 -4.49
C ILE A 30 -0.39 -21.46 -4.74
N GLY A 31 0.01 -20.49 -5.55
CA GLY A 31 1.42 -20.21 -5.83
C GLY A 31 2.24 -19.85 -4.57
N CYS A 32 1.63 -19.19 -3.59
CA CYS A 32 2.27 -18.89 -2.29
C CYS A 32 2.55 -20.14 -1.44
N GLN A 33 1.94 -21.27 -1.74
CA GLN A 33 2.18 -22.56 -1.04
C GLN A 33 3.16 -23.47 -1.78
N LEU A 34 3.50 -23.18 -3.02
CA LEU A 34 4.41 -23.98 -3.81
C LEU A 34 5.88 -23.66 -3.42
N PRO A 35 6.63 -24.62 -2.84
CA PRO A 35 8.01 -24.37 -2.47
C PRO A 35 8.91 -24.23 -3.71
N VAL A 36 9.96 -23.42 -3.59
CA VAL A 36 11.00 -23.32 -4.63
C VAL A 36 11.79 -24.62 -4.68
N PRO A 37 12.00 -25.24 -5.87
CA PRO A 37 12.79 -26.46 -6.00
C PRO A 37 14.22 -26.28 -5.46
N GLY A 38 14.69 -27.24 -4.65
CA GLY A 38 16.04 -27.23 -4.08
C GLY A 38 16.24 -26.34 -2.86
N VAL A 39 15.17 -25.75 -2.32
CA VAL A 39 15.20 -24.90 -1.12
C VAL A 39 14.57 -25.63 0.07
N ASP A 40 15.21 -25.55 1.24
CA ASP A 40 14.68 -26.05 2.50
C ASP A 40 13.97 -24.91 3.25
N GLY A 41 12.65 -24.78 3.00
CA GLY A 41 11.81 -23.75 3.63
C GLY A 41 11.75 -23.87 5.17
N SER A 42 11.85 -25.07 5.71
CA SER A 42 11.86 -25.30 7.17
C SER A 42 13.12 -24.76 7.83
N TYR A 43 14.26 -24.92 7.16
CA TYR A 43 15.53 -24.33 7.59
C TYR A 43 15.45 -22.81 7.64
N PHE A 44 14.88 -22.20 6.59
CA PHE A 44 14.73 -20.76 6.49
C PHE A 44 13.82 -20.21 7.59
N ALA A 45 12.67 -20.82 7.81
CA ALA A 45 11.73 -20.42 8.86
C ALA A 45 12.37 -20.52 10.27
N ASN A 46 13.11 -21.58 10.56
CA ASN A 46 13.81 -21.77 11.84
C ASN A 46 14.96 -20.78 12.01
N TRP A 47 15.73 -20.51 10.96
CA TRP A 47 16.80 -19.51 10.99
C TRP A 47 16.23 -18.12 11.26
N PHE A 48 15.10 -17.79 10.63
CA PHE A 48 14.39 -16.52 10.88
C PHE A 48 13.84 -16.40 12.28
N ALA A 49 13.24 -17.45 12.83
CA ALA A 49 12.72 -17.44 14.20
C ALA A 49 13.83 -17.13 15.24
N GLN A 50 15.07 -17.50 14.95
CA GLN A 50 16.23 -17.21 15.81
C GLN A 50 16.81 -15.80 15.59
N GLN A 51 16.64 -15.23 14.41
CA GLN A 51 17.11 -13.91 14.02
C GLN A 51 15.97 -12.90 14.12
N THR A 52 15.63 -12.46 15.33
CA THR A 52 14.59 -11.45 15.55
C THR A 52 14.92 -10.13 14.83
N GLY A 53 14.45 -9.96 13.61
CA GLY A 53 14.63 -8.74 12.83
C GLY A 53 13.35 -8.29 12.14
N ASP A 54 12.88 -7.07 12.45
CA ASP A 54 11.63 -6.49 11.94
C ASP A 54 11.57 -6.31 10.42
N ALA A 55 12.71 -6.05 9.77
CA ALA A 55 12.74 -5.80 8.33
C ALA A 55 12.14 -6.95 7.52
N PHE A 56 12.36 -8.16 7.97
CA PHE A 56 11.84 -9.35 7.29
C PHE A 56 10.42 -9.70 7.69
N ASN A 57 10.01 -9.42 8.92
CA ASN A 57 8.61 -9.55 9.33
C ASN A 57 7.69 -8.63 8.53
N PHE A 58 8.18 -7.42 8.22
CA PHE A 58 7.49 -6.50 7.34
C PHE A 58 7.35 -7.06 5.91
N LEU A 59 8.44 -7.58 5.32
CA LEU A 59 8.40 -8.22 4.00
C LEU A 59 7.45 -9.42 4.00
N ASP A 60 7.51 -10.26 5.04
CA ASP A 60 6.63 -11.42 5.15
C ASP A 60 5.15 -11.04 5.30
N ALA A 61 4.84 -9.95 5.99
CA ALA A 61 3.48 -9.42 6.08
C ALA A 61 2.91 -9.04 4.69
N PHE A 62 3.71 -8.41 3.83
CA PHE A 62 3.30 -8.03 2.47
C PHE A 62 3.23 -9.23 1.51
N THR A 63 4.03 -10.26 1.75
CA THR A 63 4.04 -11.47 0.94
C THR A 63 3.03 -12.52 1.41
N GLY A 64 2.38 -12.28 2.56
CA GLY A 64 1.36 -13.17 3.12
C GLY A 64 1.89 -14.51 3.60
N GLY A 65 3.12 -14.54 4.14
CA GLY A 65 3.78 -15.75 4.64
C GLY A 65 4.59 -16.51 3.59
N SER A 66 4.53 -16.09 2.32
CA SER A 66 5.24 -16.78 1.24
C SER A 66 6.77 -16.55 1.29
N PHE A 67 7.21 -15.47 1.91
CA PHE A 67 8.64 -15.17 2.09
C PHE A 67 9.28 -16.16 3.08
N LEU A 68 8.70 -16.34 4.25
CA LEU A 68 9.22 -17.27 5.27
C LEU A 68 9.14 -18.73 4.84
N SER A 69 8.14 -19.10 4.06
CA SER A 69 8.00 -20.45 3.50
C SER A 69 8.88 -20.70 2.28
N MET A 70 9.64 -19.68 1.80
CA MET A 70 10.43 -19.74 0.57
C MET A 70 9.66 -20.35 -0.60
N SER A 71 8.45 -19.85 -0.81
CA SER A 71 7.60 -20.29 -1.92
C SER A 71 8.06 -19.68 -3.24
N LEU A 72 7.53 -20.21 -4.35
CA LEU A 72 7.76 -19.68 -5.69
C LEU A 72 7.44 -18.19 -5.80
N LEU A 73 6.45 -17.72 -5.03
CA LEU A 73 6.03 -16.33 -4.96
C LEU A 73 6.62 -15.59 -3.73
N ALA A 74 7.79 -15.99 -3.23
CA ALA A 74 8.38 -15.40 -2.02
C ALA A 74 8.66 -13.89 -2.15
N LEU A 75 9.13 -13.41 -3.31
CA LEU A 75 9.29 -11.98 -3.58
C LEU A 75 7.96 -11.25 -3.79
N ASN A 76 6.94 -12.01 -4.22
CA ASN A 76 5.58 -11.50 -4.45
C ASN A 76 5.58 -10.23 -5.32
N ILE A 77 4.85 -9.19 -4.88
CA ILE A 77 4.68 -7.91 -5.59
C ILE A 77 5.71 -6.86 -5.18
N THR A 78 6.60 -7.16 -4.22
CA THR A 78 7.56 -6.21 -3.65
C THR A 78 8.45 -5.55 -4.70
N PRO A 79 9.07 -6.27 -5.66
CA PRO A 79 9.90 -5.66 -6.70
C PRO A 79 9.09 -4.69 -7.59
N TYR A 80 7.81 -4.99 -7.83
CA TYR A 80 6.94 -4.10 -8.59
C TYR A 80 6.61 -2.81 -7.84
N ILE A 81 6.33 -2.90 -6.54
CA ILE A 81 6.07 -1.71 -5.72
C ILE A 81 7.30 -0.81 -5.73
N THR A 82 8.48 -1.37 -5.47
CA THR A 82 9.75 -0.63 -5.48
C THR A 82 10.01 0.01 -6.84
N SER A 83 9.81 -0.74 -7.93
CA SER A 83 10.00 -0.22 -9.30
C SER A 83 9.00 0.89 -9.63
N SER A 84 7.75 0.76 -9.23
CA SER A 84 6.72 1.79 -9.41
C SER A 84 7.07 3.09 -8.67
N ILE A 85 7.60 2.96 -7.45
CA ILE A 85 8.11 4.09 -6.67
C ILE A 85 9.27 4.77 -7.38
N ILE A 86 10.27 4.00 -7.81
CA ILE A 86 11.45 4.51 -8.55
C ILE A 86 10.99 5.23 -9.81
N MET A 87 10.09 4.64 -10.59
CA MET A 87 9.59 5.26 -11.82
C MET A 87 8.80 6.55 -11.57
N GLN A 88 8.00 6.61 -10.50
CA GLN A 88 7.31 7.85 -10.13
C GLN A 88 8.31 8.96 -9.75
N LEU A 89 9.36 8.64 -9.01
CA LEU A 89 10.42 9.59 -8.68
C LEU A 89 11.20 10.04 -9.93
N LEU A 90 11.55 9.11 -10.82
CA LEU A 90 12.24 9.40 -12.07
C LEU A 90 11.40 10.24 -13.03
N THR A 91 10.08 10.06 -13.04
CA THR A 91 9.16 10.86 -13.87
C THR A 91 9.20 12.35 -13.52
N ILE A 92 9.58 12.70 -12.28
CA ILE A 92 9.75 14.08 -11.86
C ILE A 92 11.17 14.58 -12.15
N ALA A 93 12.15 13.69 -11.96
CA ALA A 93 13.56 14.05 -12.09
C ALA A 93 14.01 14.14 -13.57
N ILE A 94 13.37 13.38 -14.46
CA ILE A 94 13.75 13.27 -15.89
C ILE A 94 12.68 13.94 -16.76
N PRO A 95 12.99 15.09 -17.43
CA PRO A 95 12.01 15.80 -18.27
C PRO A 95 11.36 14.96 -19.36
N ALA A 96 12.12 14.05 -19.98
CA ALA A 96 11.59 13.14 -21.01
C ALA A 96 10.49 12.20 -20.49
N LEU A 97 10.59 11.74 -19.23
CA LEU A 97 9.55 10.92 -18.61
C LEU A 97 8.34 11.77 -18.19
N GLU A 98 8.57 13.00 -17.77
CA GLU A 98 7.50 13.97 -17.47
C GLU A 98 6.67 14.27 -18.72
N GLU A 99 7.32 14.51 -19.86
CA GLU A 99 6.66 14.71 -21.15
C GLU A 99 5.82 13.49 -21.55
N MET A 100 6.37 12.27 -21.44
CA MET A 100 5.61 11.05 -21.68
C MET A 100 4.37 10.94 -20.78
N GLN A 101 4.46 11.37 -19.53
CA GLN A 101 3.31 11.37 -18.62
C GLN A 101 2.22 12.35 -19.07
N LYS A 102 2.62 13.50 -19.62
CA LYS A 102 1.71 14.53 -20.17
C LYS A 102 1.08 14.13 -21.50
N GLU A 103 1.70 13.24 -22.30
CA GLU A 103 1.13 12.68 -23.55
C GLU A 103 -0.17 11.88 -23.33
N GLY A 104 -0.60 11.62 -22.11
CA GLY A 104 -1.85 10.96 -21.79
C GLY A 104 -1.79 9.43 -21.87
N GLY A 105 -2.74 8.81 -22.58
CA GLY A 105 -2.91 7.35 -22.54
C GLY A 105 -1.74 6.55 -23.13
N GLU A 106 -1.13 7.02 -24.22
CA GLU A 106 0.01 6.32 -24.86
C GLU A 106 1.30 6.45 -24.05
N GLY A 107 1.59 7.64 -23.54
CA GLY A 107 2.74 7.86 -22.69
C GLY A 107 2.67 7.06 -21.40
N ARG A 108 1.50 6.97 -20.78
CA ARG A 108 1.29 6.12 -19.58
C ARG A 108 1.53 4.65 -19.87
N LYS A 109 1.15 4.14 -21.05
CA LYS A 109 1.44 2.76 -21.45
C LYS A 109 2.96 2.52 -21.61
N LYS A 110 3.70 3.48 -22.16
CA LYS A 110 5.17 3.40 -22.26
C LYS A 110 5.82 3.37 -20.89
N ILE A 111 5.41 4.26 -19.98
CA ILE A 111 5.90 4.29 -18.60
C ILE A 111 5.61 2.95 -17.89
N ALA A 112 4.39 2.40 -18.03
CA ALA A 112 4.06 1.09 -17.48
C ALA A 112 4.95 -0.03 -18.05
N SER A 113 5.29 -0.01 -19.34
CA SER A 113 6.21 -0.98 -19.93
C SER A 113 7.63 -0.86 -19.36
N ILE A 114 8.14 0.36 -19.17
CA ILE A 114 9.44 0.59 -18.53
C ILE A 114 9.41 0.07 -17.08
N THR A 115 8.32 0.34 -16.34
CA THR A 115 8.13 -0.16 -14.97
C THR A 115 8.22 -1.69 -14.91
N ARG A 116 7.64 -2.40 -15.89
CA ARG A 116 7.74 -3.88 -15.97
C ARG A 116 9.19 -4.35 -16.14
N TYR A 117 9.96 -3.74 -17.03
CA TYR A 117 11.38 -4.10 -17.21
C TYR A 117 12.19 -3.83 -15.95
N VAL A 118 12.00 -2.68 -15.30
CA VAL A 118 12.65 -2.35 -14.03
C VAL A 118 12.23 -3.35 -12.93
N THR A 119 10.96 -3.77 -12.90
CA THR A 119 10.47 -4.78 -11.94
C THR A 119 11.20 -6.11 -12.10
N VAL A 120 11.34 -6.60 -13.34
CA VAL A 120 12.03 -7.88 -13.60
C VAL A 120 13.52 -7.76 -13.25
N ALA A 121 14.16 -6.63 -13.56
CA ALA A 121 15.56 -6.38 -13.20
C ALA A 121 15.76 -6.36 -11.68
N LEU A 122 14.87 -5.66 -10.94
CA LEU A 122 14.91 -5.64 -9.47
C LEU A 122 14.63 -7.02 -8.88
N ALA A 123 13.64 -7.74 -9.39
CA ALA A 123 13.35 -9.11 -8.95
C ALA A 123 14.53 -10.04 -9.15
N LEU A 124 15.28 -9.89 -10.25
CA LEU A 124 16.49 -10.66 -10.51
C LEU A 124 17.62 -10.31 -9.54
N ILE A 125 17.81 -9.03 -9.22
CA ILE A 125 18.81 -8.59 -8.23
C ILE A 125 18.44 -9.10 -6.84
N GLU A 126 17.18 -8.95 -6.41
CA GLU A 126 16.70 -9.39 -5.10
C GLU A 126 16.78 -10.92 -4.96
N SER A 127 16.38 -11.68 -5.98
CA SER A 127 16.47 -13.15 -5.99
C SER A 127 17.92 -13.64 -5.96
N ALA A 128 18.82 -12.99 -6.71
CA ALA A 128 20.24 -13.30 -6.69
C ALA A 128 20.86 -13.02 -5.32
N ALA A 129 20.54 -11.87 -4.73
CA ALA A 129 20.98 -11.51 -3.40
C ALA A 129 20.51 -12.53 -2.34
N MET A 130 19.24 -12.97 -2.41
CA MET A 130 18.71 -14.02 -1.53
C MET A 130 19.41 -15.36 -1.73
N ALA A 131 19.50 -15.84 -2.97
CA ALA A 131 20.07 -17.14 -3.28
C ALA A 131 21.54 -17.25 -2.88
N ILE A 132 22.33 -16.18 -3.06
CA ILE A 132 23.75 -16.15 -2.70
C ILE A 132 23.91 -16.00 -1.18
N SER A 133 23.20 -15.05 -0.55
CA SER A 133 23.40 -14.75 0.87
C SER A 133 22.95 -15.88 1.79
N PHE A 134 21.82 -16.52 1.48
CA PHE A 134 21.27 -17.59 2.31
C PHE A 134 21.61 -18.99 1.80
N GLY A 135 21.91 -19.14 0.52
CA GLY A 135 22.23 -20.43 -0.09
C GLY A 135 23.42 -21.12 0.57
N GLY A 136 24.51 -20.36 0.82
CA GLY A 136 25.70 -20.86 1.52
C GLY A 136 25.47 -21.19 3.00
N GLN A 137 24.39 -20.68 3.62
CA GLN A 137 24.03 -20.94 5.01
C GLN A 137 23.15 -22.19 5.19
N GLY A 138 22.89 -22.96 4.10
CA GLY A 138 22.12 -24.19 4.15
C GLY A 138 20.69 -24.10 3.63
N LEU A 139 20.29 -22.96 3.07
CA LEU A 139 18.98 -22.79 2.42
C LEU A 139 18.85 -23.66 1.17
N ILE A 140 19.93 -23.75 0.38
CA ILE A 140 19.98 -24.50 -0.89
C ILE A 140 20.77 -25.80 -0.67
N LYS A 141 20.15 -26.95 -0.94
CA LYS A 141 20.81 -28.27 -0.79
C LYS A 141 20.59 -29.11 -2.05
N PRO A 142 21.70 -29.59 -2.72
CA PRO A 142 23.10 -29.19 -2.54
C PRO A 142 23.37 -27.78 -3.08
N TYR A 143 24.33 -27.05 -2.46
CA TYR A 143 24.73 -25.72 -2.89
C TYR A 143 25.64 -25.79 -4.13
N ASN A 144 25.03 -25.85 -5.28
CA ASN A 144 25.69 -25.90 -6.60
C ASN A 144 25.25 -24.71 -7.43
N ALA A 145 26.07 -24.28 -8.39
CA ALA A 145 25.76 -23.17 -9.28
C ALA A 145 24.40 -23.37 -10.03
N LEU A 146 24.12 -24.61 -10.44
CA LEU A 146 22.87 -24.94 -11.13
C LEU A 146 21.63 -24.71 -10.22
N ASN A 147 21.70 -25.16 -8.96
CA ASN A 147 20.60 -24.96 -8.00
C ASN A 147 20.43 -23.48 -7.64
N VAL A 148 21.51 -22.72 -7.48
CA VAL A 148 21.46 -21.26 -7.24
C VAL A 148 20.78 -20.56 -8.41
N ILE A 149 21.16 -20.88 -9.65
CA ILE A 149 20.53 -20.31 -10.85
C ILE A 149 19.05 -20.71 -10.93
N THR A 150 18.71 -21.95 -10.61
CA THR A 150 17.30 -22.40 -10.59
C THR A 150 16.46 -21.62 -9.61
N VAL A 151 16.98 -21.37 -8.39
CA VAL A 151 16.30 -20.58 -7.37
C VAL A 151 16.12 -19.12 -7.83
N ILE A 152 17.16 -18.51 -8.43
CA ILE A 152 17.08 -17.14 -8.97
C ILE A 152 15.99 -17.04 -10.04
N ILE A 153 15.99 -17.95 -11.02
CA ILE A 153 15.00 -17.96 -12.09
C ILE A 153 13.60 -18.20 -11.54
N ALA A 154 13.45 -19.15 -10.60
CA ALA A 154 12.16 -19.48 -9.99
C ALA A 154 11.55 -18.28 -9.25
N LEU A 155 12.33 -17.60 -8.40
CA LEU A 155 11.86 -16.42 -7.66
C LEU A 155 11.57 -15.23 -8.58
N THR A 156 12.42 -14.98 -9.56
CA THR A 156 12.22 -13.89 -10.55
C THR A 156 10.96 -14.14 -11.39
N SER A 157 10.77 -15.37 -11.88
CA SER A 157 9.58 -15.73 -12.65
C SER A 157 8.32 -15.66 -11.80
N GLY A 158 8.38 -16.05 -10.53
CA GLY A 158 7.28 -15.93 -9.59
C GLY A 158 6.84 -14.47 -9.39
N SER A 159 7.77 -13.55 -9.19
CA SER A 159 7.47 -12.13 -9.07
C SER A 159 6.90 -11.53 -10.36
N ALA A 160 7.47 -11.87 -11.51
CA ALA A 160 6.95 -11.45 -12.82
C ALA A 160 5.52 -11.98 -13.06
N PHE A 161 5.23 -13.20 -12.64
CA PHE A 161 3.91 -13.81 -12.73
C PHE A 161 2.88 -13.08 -11.85
N VAL A 162 3.23 -12.74 -10.61
CA VAL A 162 2.35 -11.97 -9.71
C VAL A 162 2.08 -10.58 -10.28
N MET A 163 3.10 -9.91 -10.81
CA MET A 163 2.93 -8.62 -11.50
C MET A 163 1.93 -8.75 -12.65
N TRP A 164 2.10 -9.75 -13.52
CA TRP A 164 1.19 -9.99 -14.64
C TRP A 164 -0.24 -10.25 -14.19
N ILE A 165 -0.45 -11.06 -13.13
CA ILE A 165 -1.79 -11.28 -12.56
C ILE A 165 -2.37 -9.96 -12.03
N GLY A 166 -1.60 -9.14 -11.33
CA GLY A 166 -2.04 -7.84 -10.84
C GLY A 166 -2.56 -6.92 -11.95
N GLU A 167 -1.84 -6.86 -13.07
CA GLU A 167 -2.28 -6.12 -14.25
C GLU A 167 -3.56 -6.71 -14.87
N ARG A 168 -3.67 -8.03 -14.96
CA ARG A 168 -4.87 -8.70 -15.46
C ARG A 168 -6.10 -8.47 -14.60
N ILE A 169 -5.93 -8.43 -13.27
CA ILE A 169 -7.03 -8.05 -12.36
C ILE A 169 -7.43 -6.59 -12.62
N THR A 170 -6.47 -5.69 -12.81
CA THR A 170 -6.76 -4.26 -13.08
C THR A 170 -7.50 -4.07 -14.40
N GLU A 171 -7.15 -4.83 -15.46
CA GLU A 171 -7.76 -4.74 -16.78
C GLU A 171 -9.15 -5.41 -16.85
N LYS A 172 -9.28 -6.62 -16.34
CA LYS A 172 -10.45 -7.49 -16.52
C LYS A 172 -11.27 -7.72 -15.26
N GLY A 173 -10.72 -7.40 -14.10
CA GLY A 173 -11.37 -7.58 -12.80
C GLY A 173 -11.99 -6.30 -12.25
N ILE A 174 -12.02 -6.19 -10.93
CA ILE A 174 -12.49 -5.02 -10.18
C ILE A 174 -11.34 -4.50 -9.33
N GLY A 175 -11.23 -3.19 -9.21
CA GLY A 175 -10.22 -2.54 -8.38
C GLY A 175 -8.83 -2.49 -9.00
N ASN A 176 -7.89 -1.98 -8.22
CA ASN A 176 -6.47 -2.06 -8.57
C ASN A 176 -5.93 -3.45 -8.18
N GLY A 177 -5.56 -4.25 -9.16
CA GLY A 177 -5.14 -5.65 -8.93
C GLY A 177 -3.96 -5.77 -7.98
N ILE A 178 -3.00 -4.85 -8.02
CA ILE A 178 -1.84 -4.82 -7.14
C ILE A 178 -2.27 -4.60 -5.69
N SER A 179 -3.15 -3.63 -5.48
CA SER A 179 -3.70 -3.32 -4.16
C SER A 179 -4.52 -4.49 -3.60
N ILE A 180 -5.27 -5.19 -4.46
CA ILE A 180 -6.05 -6.37 -4.06
C ILE A 180 -5.13 -7.53 -3.68
N ILE A 181 -4.03 -7.76 -4.39
CA ILE A 181 -3.06 -8.79 -4.04
C ILE A 181 -2.45 -8.49 -2.66
N LEU A 182 -2.05 -7.23 -2.42
CA LEU A 182 -1.56 -6.81 -1.10
C LEU A 182 -2.60 -7.03 -0.01
N LEU A 183 -3.85 -6.64 -0.26
CA LEU A 183 -4.96 -6.83 0.67
C LEU A 183 -5.10 -8.30 1.06
N VAL A 184 -5.12 -9.21 0.09
CA VAL A 184 -5.30 -10.66 0.33
C VAL A 184 -4.11 -11.24 1.07
N ASN A 185 -2.88 -10.82 0.74
CA ASN A 185 -1.67 -11.25 1.44
C ASN A 185 -1.72 -10.85 2.92
N ILE A 186 -2.05 -9.59 3.20
CA ILE A 186 -2.16 -9.10 4.58
C ILE A 186 -3.27 -9.83 5.34
N ILE A 187 -4.46 -9.99 4.75
CA ILE A 187 -5.58 -10.70 5.40
C ILE A 187 -5.21 -12.13 5.72
N SER A 188 -4.43 -12.80 4.87
CA SER A 188 -4.03 -14.18 5.10
C SER A 188 -3.14 -14.39 6.33
N ARG A 189 -2.47 -13.34 6.82
CA ARG A 189 -1.64 -13.36 8.04
C ARG A 189 -2.45 -13.08 9.31
N ILE A 190 -3.61 -12.44 9.20
CA ILE A 190 -4.43 -12.07 10.37
C ILE A 190 -4.73 -13.27 11.28
N PRO A 191 -5.13 -14.47 10.79
CA PRO A 191 -5.41 -15.60 11.68
C PRO A 191 -4.20 -16.02 12.51
N GLN A 192 -2.99 -16.01 11.93
CA GLN A 192 -1.75 -16.35 12.62
C GLN A 192 -1.39 -15.31 13.68
N ASP A 193 -1.51 -14.04 13.36
CA ASP A 193 -1.26 -12.93 14.29
C ASP A 193 -2.27 -12.96 15.45
N MET A 194 -3.55 -13.24 15.17
CA MET A 194 -4.57 -13.42 16.21
C MET A 194 -4.25 -14.59 17.14
N SER A 195 -3.79 -15.72 16.57
CA SER A 195 -3.34 -16.87 17.37
C SER A 195 -2.17 -16.52 18.26
N THR A 196 -1.20 -15.76 17.76
CA THR A 196 -0.04 -15.28 18.52
C THR A 196 -0.47 -14.38 19.69
N LEU A 197 -1.38 -13.42 19.44
CA LEU A 197 -1.94 -12.57 20.49
C LEU A 197 -2.71 -13.38 21.54
N PHE A 198 -3.53 -14.33 21.11
CA PHE A 198 -4.28 -15.18 22.00
C PHE A 198 -3.36 -16.00 22.91
N ASN A 199 -2.33 -16.63 22.34
CA ASN A 199 -1.36 -17.42 23.09
C ASN A 199 -0.54 -16.56 24.07
N GLN A 200 -0.18 -15.33 23.69
CA GLN A 200 0.64 -14.45 24.51
C GLN A 200 -0.13 -13.83 25.67
N PHE A 201 -1.38 -13.41 25.46
CA PHE A 201 -2.14 -12.59 26.40
C PHE A 201 -3.32 -13.27 27.08
N VAL A 202 -3.85 -14.34 26.48
CA VAL A 202 -5.07 -15.01 26.97
C VAL A 202 -4.77 -16.41 27.48
N PHE A 203 -4.05 -17.20 26.69
CA PHE A 203 -3.78 -18.60 27.05
C PHE A 203 -2.88 -18.71 28.28
N GLY A 204 -3.26 -19.55 29.24
CA GLY A 204 -2.49 -19.80 30.47
C GLY A 204 -2.47 -18.66 31.49
N LYS A 205 -3.22 -17.57 31.30
CA LYS A 205 -3.34 -16.47 32.26
C LYS A 205 -4.52 -16.64 33.18
N ARG A 206 -4.52 -15.90 34.33
CA ARG A 206 -5.70 -15.85 35.20
C ARG A 206 -6.90 -15.30 34.43
N ILE A 207 -8.09 -15.85 34.66
CA ILE A 207 -9.32 -15.50 33.92
C ILE A 207 -9.55 -13.99 33.85
N ALA A 208 -9.39 -13.27 34.97
CA ALA A 208 -9.58 -11.82 35.03
C ALA A 208 -8.57 -11.05 34.13
N THR A 209 -7.30 -11.44 34.14
CA THR A 209 -6.26 -10.81 33.29
C THR A 209 -6.44 -11.18 31.83
N ALA A 210 -6.86 -12.40 31.52
CA ALA A 210 -7.15 -12.88 30.17
C ALA A 210 -8.31 -12.10 29.53
N ILE A 211 -9.42 -11.93 30.26
CA ILE A 211 -10.57 -11.14 29.79
C ILE A 211 -10.18 -9.68 29.59
N LEU A 212 -9.47 -9.07 30.57
CA LEU A 212 -9.03 -7.67 30.47
C LEU A 212 -8.13 -7.47 29.23
N SER A 213 -7.16 -8.35 29.02
CA SER A 213 -6.26 -8.27 27.86
C SER A 213 -7.02 -8.41 26.54
N ALA A 214 -7.96 -9.36 26.45
CA ALA A 214 -8.77 -9.56 25.25
C ALA A 214 -9.62 -8.33 24.93
N VAL A 215 -10.26 -7.72 25.95
CA VAL A 215 -11.05 -6.49 25.78
C VAL A 215 -10.18 -5.33 25.32
N ILE A 216 -8.98 -5.14 25.89
CA ILE A 216 -8.06 -4.07 25.52
C ILE A 216 -7.59 -4.26 24.06
N ILE A 217 -7.23 -5.49 23.65
CA ILE A 217 -6.79 -5.78 22.26
C ILE A 217 -7.93 -5.46 21.27
N ILE A 218 -9.15 -5.91 21.56
CA ILE A 218 -10.30 -5.63 20.68
C ILE A 218 -10.59 -4.13 20.63
N ALA A 219 -10.54 -3.44 21.75
CA ALA A 219 -10.77 -1.98 21.83
C ALA A 219 -9.73 -1.21 20.98
N ILE A 220 -8.44 -1.59 21.07
CA ILE A 220 -7.38 -0.98 20.25
C ILE A 220 -7.62 -1.23 18.77
N LEU A 221 -7.98 -2.45 18.38
CA LEU A 221 -8.27 -2.79 16.99
C LEU A 221 -9.44 -1.99 16.44
N VAL A 222 -10.53 -1.91 17.16
CA VAL A 222 -11.70 -1.11 16.76
C VAL A 222 -11.36 0.37 16.65
N LEU A 223 -10.61 0.91 17.62
CA LEU A 223 -10.14 2.29 17.59
C LEU A 223 -9.29 2.57 16.33
N MET A 224 -8.35 1.67 16.02
CA MET A 224 -7.49 1.79 14.85
C MET A 224 -8.30 1.77 13.55
N ILE A 225 -9.21 0.82 13.41
CA ILE A 225 -10.09 0.73 12.22
C ILE A 225 -10.93 2.01 12.09
N MET A 226 -11.52 2.49 13.18
CA MET A 226 -12.31 3.71 13.18
C MET A 226 -11.48 4.92 12.71
N LEU A 227 -10.25 5.06 13.24
CA LEU A 227 -9.35 6.17 12.91
C LEU A 227 -8.94 6.13 11.43
N VAL A 228 -8.62 4.94 10.91
CA VAL A 228 -8.28 4.75 9.49
C VAL A 228 -9.48 5.01 8.57
N VAL A 229 -10.67 4.56 8.96
CA VAL A 229 -11.91 4.84 8.19
C VAL A 229 -12.21 6.34 8.16
N LEU A 230 -12.08 7.04 9.28
CA LEU A 230 -12.27 8.50 9.34
C LEU A 230 -11.27 9.22 8.43
N LEU A 231 -10.01 8.80 8.45
CA LEU A 231 -8.94 9.40 7.62
C LEU A 231 -9.21 9.21 6.12
N ASN A 232 -9.63 8.01 5.71
CA ASN A 232 -9.83 7.69 4.29
C ASN A 232 -11.20 8.13 3.73
N SER A 233 -12.23 8.21 4.55
CA SER A 233 -13.57 8.66 4.13
C SER A 233 -13.77 10.17 4.24
N GLY A 234 -12.87 10.87 4.92
CA GLY A 234 -12.93 12.31 5.05
C GLY A 234 -12.83 13.03 3.71
N LEU A 235 -13.84 13.84 3.37
CA LEU A 235 -13.93 14.58 2.11
C LEU A 235 -14.16 16.06 2.39
N ARG A 236 -13.35 16.94 1.81
CA ARG A 236 -13.64 18.37 1.72
C ARG A 236 -14.29 18.68 0.39
N LYS A 237 -15.51 19.20 0.42
CA LYS A 237 -16.25 19.62 -0.77
C LYS A 237 -15.95 21.08 -1.06
N ILE A 238 -15.36 21.38 -2.23
CA ILE A 238 -15.10 22.75 -2.70
C ILE A 238 -16.26 23.11 -3.63
N PRO A 239 -17.08 24.14 -3.32
CA PRO A 239 -18.20 24.52 -4.15
C PRO A 239 -17.72 25.14 -5.48
N VAL A 240 -18.26 24.68 -6.58
CA VAL A 240 -18.01 25.22 -7.93
C VAL A 240 -19.34 25.51 -8.61
N GLN A 241 -19.41 26.65 -9.28
CA GLN A 241 -20.54 27.04 -10.08
C GLN A 241 -20.17 27.04 -11.56
N TYR A 242 -21.01 26.45 -12.39
CA TYR A 242 -20.85 26.47 -13.84
C TYR A 242 -21.88 27.42 -14.47
N ALA A 243 -21.42 28.33 -15.35
CA ALA A 243 -22.29 29.21 -16.13
C ALA A 243 -22.96 28.41 -17.25
N ARG A 244 -23.90 27.50 -16.93
CA ARG A 244 -24.75 26.84 -17.92
C ARG A 244 -25.92 27.73 -18.23
N ARG A 245 -26.00 28.21 -19.48
CA ARG A 245 -27.20 28.76 -20.04
C ARG A 245 -28.20 27.62 -20.24
N SER A 246 -29.12 27.48 -19.32
CA SER A 246 -30.27 26.58 -19.51
C SER A 246 -31.22 27.20 -20.52
N GLN A 247 -31.14 26.77 -21.78
CA GLN A 247 -32.07 27.12 -22.86
C GLN A 247 -33.30 26.20 -22.91
N ALA A 248 -33.68 25.59 -21.80
CA ALA A 248 -34.88 24.77 -21.73
C ALA A 248 -35.96 25.47 -20.87
N ALA A 249 -36.95 26.03 -21.57
CA ALA A 249 -38.31 26.34 -21.08
C ALA A 249 -38.41 26.99 -19.69
N GLY A 250 -38.37 28.32 -19.63
CA GLY A 250 -39.24 29.10 -18.73
C GLY A 250 -39.02 28.99 -17.21
N LYS A 251 -38.11 28.12 -16.71
CA LYS A 251 -37.70 28.09 -15.31
C LYS A 251 -36.28 28.60 -15.22
N ILE A 252 -36.08 29.71 -14.51
CA ILE A 252 -34.77 30.18 -14.07
C ILE A 252 -34.22 29.10 -13.16
N GLY A 253 -33.60 28.07 -13.75
CA GLY A 253 -32.89 27.02 -13.03
C GLY A 253 -31.62 27.62 -12.49
N GLY A 254 -31.49 27.76 -11.18
CA GLY A 254 -30.31 28.23 -10.51
C GLY A 254 -29.06 27.49 -11.01
N ALA A 255 -27.96 28.20 -11.12
CA ALA A 255 -26.64 27.62 -11.48
C ALA A 255 -26.47 26.30 -10.76
N ALA A 256 -26.24 25.21 -11.51
CA ALA A 256 -26.06 23.88 -10.92
C ALA A 256 -24.82 23.93 -10.04
N ALA A 257 -25.01 24.01 -8.73
CA ALA A 257 -23.94 23.98 -7.76
C ALA A 257 -23.33 22.57 -7.78
N SER A 258 -22.12 22.47 -8.27
CA SER A 258 -21.32 21.25 -8.24
C SER A 258 -20.23 21.41 -7.19
N ASN A 259 -19.80 20.31 -6.60
CA ASN A 259 -18.73 20.33 -5.64
C ASN A 259 -17.57 19.46 -6.14
N ILE A 260 -16.34 19.95 -5.96
CA ILE A 260 -15.13 19.13 -6.16
C ILE A 260 -14.84 18.43 -4.84
N PRO A 261 -14.96 17.09 -4.78
CA PRO A 261 -14.61 16.35 -3.57
C PRO A 261 -13.09 16.14 -3.51
N VAL A 262 -12.45 16.68 -2.48
CA VAL A 262 -11.02 16.45 -2.18
C VAL A 262 -10.92 15.57 -0.95
N ARG A 263 -10.26 14.43 -1.08
CA ARG A 263 -10.04 13.50 0.06
C ARG A 263 -9.03 14.09 1.04
N ILE A 264 -9.25 13.91 2.35
CA ILE A 264 -8.29 14.32 3.38
C ILE A 264 -6.98 13.53 3.22
N ASN A 265 -7.08 12.22 3.02
CA ASN A 265 -5.94 11.39 2.68
C ASN A 265 -5.85 11.24 1.14
N THR A 266 -5.35 12.26 0.46
CA THR A 266 -5.16 12.24 -1.00
C THR A 266 -3.99 11.34 -1.40
N ALA A 267 -2.96 11.26 -0.55
CA ALA A 267 -1.76 10.46 -0.79
C ALA A 267 -1.98 8.94 -0.55
N GLY A 268 -3.07 8.56 0.10
CA GLY A 268 -3.36 7.16 0.42
C GLY A 268 -2.35 6.56 1.39
N VAL A 269 -1.90 5.35 1.10
CA VAL A 269 -0.96 4.56 1.91
C VAL A 269 0.50 4.75 1.49
N ILE A 270 0.71 5.31 0.30
CA ILE A 270 2.01 5.37 -0.37
C ILE A 270 3.09 6.05 0.47
N PRO A 271 2.84 7.19 1.15
CA PRO A 271 3.84 7.84 2.00
C PRO A 271 4.40 6.95 3.09
N ILE A 272 3.55 6.14 3.70
CA ILE A 272 3.93 5.23 4.78
C ILE A 272 4.79 4.09 4.24
N ILE A 273 4.42 3.52 3.08
CA ILE A 273 5.18 2.46 2.43
C ILE A 273 6.59 2.98 2.06
N PHE A 274 6.69 4.19 1.52
CA PHE A 274 7.97 4.81 1.16
C PHE A 274 8.86 5.04 2.38
N ALA A 275 8.30 5.65 3.43
CA ALA A 275 9.04 5.90 4.67
C ALA A 275 9.55 4.59 5.27
N SER A 276 8.70 3.56 5.35
CA SER A 276 9.07 2.24 5.86
C SER A 276 10.15 1.58 5.01
N SER A 277 10.03 1.61 3.69
CA SER A 277 10.99 1.01 2.76
C SER A 277 12.36 1.67 2.86
N ILE A 278 12.43 3.00 2.92
CA ILE A 278 13.71 3.72 3.04
C ILE A 278 14.39 3.39 4.37
N ILE A 279 13.65 3.36 5.47
CA ILE A 279 14.22 3.06 6.79
C ILE A 279 14.73 1.62 6.88
N GLN A 280 14.06 0.68 6.24
CA GLN A 280 14.43 -0.74 6.30
C GLN A 280 15.54 -1.12 5.32
N THR A 281 15.68 -0.41 4.20
CA THR A 281 16.67 -0.69 3.15
C THR A 281 18.10 -0.84 3.68
N PRO A 282 18.66 0.05 4.55
CA PRO A 282 20.00 -0.12 5.10
C PRO A 282 20.18 -1.41 5.91
N GLY A 283 19.14 -1.82 6.65
CA GLY A 283 19.13 -3.06 7.41
C GLY A 283 19.16 -4.29 6.50
N ILE A 284 18.37 -4.28 5.42
CA ILE A 284 18.32 -5.36 4.42
C ILE A 284 19.66 -5.48 3.71
N ILE A 285 20.21 -4.37 3.20
CA ILE A 285 21.53 -4.35 2.51
C ILE A 285 22.62 -4.86 3.42
N SER A 286 22.69 -4.41 4.68
CA SER A 286 23.72 -4.84 5.64
C SER A 286 23.68 -6.35 5.90
N ARG A 287 22.48 -6.94 5.94
CA ARG A 287 22.33 -8.39 6.12
C ARG A 287 22.77 -9.17 4.89
N PHE A 288 22.42 -8.71 3.69
CA PHE A 288 22.90 -9.31 2.44
C PHE A 288 24.40 -9.19 2.26
N ALA A 289 25.00 -8.09 2.77
CA ALA A 289 26.46 -7.91 2.78
C ALA A 289 27.19 -8.75 3.85
N GLY A 290 26.47 -9.56 4.64
CA GLY A 290 27.07 -10.39 5.70
C GLY A 290 27.63 -9.59 6.87
N TYR A 291 27.11 -8.39 7.14
CA TYR A 291 27.60 -7.52 8.21
C TYR A 291 27.30 -8.11 9.60
N ASN A 292 28.34 -8.36 10.38
CA ASN A 292 28.27 -9.04 11.68
C ASN A 292 27.96 -8.12 12.89
N GLY A 293 27.51 -6.88 12.65
CA GLY A 293 26.99 -6.02 13.71
C GLY A 293 27.99 -5.36 14.65
N THR A 294 29.26 -5.20 14.23
CA THR A 294 30.32 -4.54 15.04
C THR A 294 30.60 -3.12 14.52
N GLY A 295 30.80 -2.15 15.44
CA GLY A 295 31.21 -0.79 15.09
C GLY A 295 30.06 0.23 15.03
N ALA A 296 30.36 1.48 14.58
CA ALA A 296 29.44 2.61 14.56
C ALA A 296 28.19 2.34 13.68
N TRP A 297 28.33 1.55 12.60
CA TRP A 297 27.24 1.20 11.72
C TRP A 297 26.15 0.39 12.44
N SER A 298 26.50 -0.42 13.43
CA SER A 298 25.51 -1.16 14.23
C SER A 298 24.59 -0.25 15.03
N TYR A 299 25.06 0.92 15.49
CA TYR A 299 24.21 1.92 16.13
C TYR A 299 23.20 2.50 15.15
N VAL A 300 23.63 2.83 13.93
CA VAL A 300 22.73 3.32 12.88
C VAL A 300 21.65 2.29 12.57
N LEU A 301 22.03 1.03 12.42
CA LEU A 301 21.06 -0.06 12.16
C LEU A 301 20.08 -0.25 13.31
N ARG A 302 20.50 -0.09 14.56
CA ARG A 302 19.61 -0.15 15.74
C ARG A 302 18.64 1.03 15.79
N VAL A 303 19.11 2.24 15.45
CA VAL A 303 18.22 3.43 15.34
C VAL A 303 17.18 3.24 14.25
N LEU A 304 17.55 2.63 13.11
CA LEU A 304 16.62 2.39 11.99
C LEU A 304 15.71 1.18 12.22
N ASN A 305 16.02 0.31 13.17
CA ASN A 305 15.19 -0.87 13.47
C ASN A 305 14.03 -0.51 14.40
N SER A 306 12.82 -0.71 13.91
CA SER A 306 11.57 -0.33 14.57
C SER A 306 11.31 -1.04 15.91
N GLN A 307 11.92 -2.20 16.17
CA GLN A 307 11.84 -2.90 17.46
C GLN A 307 12.46 -2.12 18.63
N TYR A 308 13.43 -1.24 18.35
CA TYR A 308 14.11 -0.48 19.40
C TYR A 308 13.52 0.92 19.63
N TRP A 309 12.57 1.38 18.79
CA TRP A 309 12.07 2.75 18.84
C TRP A 309 11.34 3.11 20.13
N VAL A 310 10.61 2.17 20.71
CA VAL A 310 9.91 2.36 21.99
C VAL A 310 10.54 1.47 23.05
N ASN A 311 11.79 1.78 23.43
CA ASN A 311 12.52 1.06 24.46
C ASN A 311 12.89 2.00 25.62
N LYS A 312 12.40 1.72 26.81
CA LYS A 312 12.66 2.54 28.02
C LYS A 312 14.15 2.60 28.40
N ASN A 313 14.92 1.55 28.07
CA ASN A 313 16.33 1.46 28.45
C ASN A 313 17.26 2.26 27.54
N TYR A 314 16.84 2.53 26.29
CA TYR A 314 17.66 3.22 25.29
C TYR A 314 16.85 4.26 24.52
N PRO A 315 16.56 5.44 25.13
CA PRO A 315 15.72 6.45 24.49
C PRO A 315 16.33 7.04 23.21
N VAL A 316 17.63 6.89 22.98
CA VAL A 316 18.32 7.39 21.76
C VAL A 316 17.78 6.71 20.50
N TYR A 317 17.32 5.46 20.57
CA TYR A 317 16.78 4.76 19.41
C TYR A 317 15.41 5.29 18.94
N SER A 318 14.71 6.08 19.76
CA SER A 318 13.48 6.79 19.35
C SER A 318 13.72 7.84 18.26
N LEU A 319 14.99 8.24 17.99
CA LEU A 319 15.33 9.05 16.83
C LEU A 319 14.87 8.40 15.52
N GLY A 320 14.87 7.07 15.42
CA GLY A 320 14.36 6.36 14.26
C GLY A 320 12.85 6.57 14.05
N LEU A 321 12.08 6.59 15.14
CA LEU A 321 10.66 6.92 15.09
C LEU A 321 10.42 8.35 14.63
N LEU A 322 11.21 9.31 15.12
CA LEU A 322 11.13 10.71 14.68
C LEU A 322 11.46 10.84 13.20
N LEU A 323 12.53 10.17 12.74
CA LEU A 323 12.90 10.12 11.32
C LEU A 323 11.77 9.54 10.47
N TYR A 324 11.12 8.46 10.94
CA TYR A 324 9.96 7.88 10.28
C TYR A 324 8.82 8.87 10.14
N CYS A 325 8.46 9.59 11.20
CA CYS A 325 7.41 10.61 11.16
C CYS A 325 7.71 11.72 10.16
N VAL A 326 8.95 12.22 10.17
CA VAL A 326 9.40 13.26 9.22
C VAL A 326 9.31 12.76 7.78
N LEU A 327 9.76 11.53 7.51
CA LEU A 327 9.67 10.93 6.18
C LEU A 327 8.22 10.77 5.72
N VAL A 328 7.31 10.29 6.59
CA VAL A 328 5.89 10.17 6.25
C VAL A 328 5.30 11.52 5.85
N VAL A 329 5.61 12.58 6.59
CA VAL A 329 5.13 13.94 6.25
C VAL A 329 5.71 14.41 4.93
N ILE A 330 7.03 14.28 4.72
CA ILE A 330 7.70 14.67 3.47
C ILE A 330 7.07 13.94 2.28
N PHE A 331 6.89 12.62 2.39
CA PHE A 331 6.30 11.84 1.30
C PHE A 331 4.81 12.12 1.09
N ALA A 332 4.06 12.49 2.14
CA ALA A 332 2.67 12.89 1.98
C ALA A 332 2.55 14.17 1.15
N TYR A 333 3.37 15.17 1.42
CA TYR A 333 3.43 16.40 0.62
C TYR A 333 3.92 16.11 -0.80
N PHE A 334 5.02 15.38 -0.92
CA PHE A 334 5.63 15.02 -2.19
C PHE A 334 4.64 14.27 -3.11
N TYR A 335 4.04 13.21 -2.63
CA TYR A 335 3.11 12.41 -3.43
C TYR A 335 1.85 13.19 -3.82
N THR A 336 1.31 13.99 -2.90
CA THR A 336 0.12 14.78 -3.22
C THR A 336 0.42 15.86 -4.24
N SER A 337 1.61 16.47 -4.21
CA SER A 337 2.00 17.47 -5.21
C SER A 337 2.11 16.91 -6.64
N ILE A 338 2.43 15.62 -6.75
CA ILE A 338 2.47 14.91 -8.04
C ILE A 338 1.06 14.54 -8.52
N THR A 339 0.25 14.04 -7.59
CA THR A 339 -1.07 13.49 -7.94
C THR A 339 -2.11 14.58 -8.22
N PHE A 340 -1.96 15.72 -7.58
CA PHE A 340 -2.88 16.84 -7.69
C PHE A 340 -2.17 18.11 -8.17
N ASN A 341 -2.51 18.54 -9.38
CA ASN A 341 -1.99 19.77 -9.98
C ASN A 341 -3.03 20.90 -9.90
N PRO A 342 -2.90 21.86 -8.96
CA PRO A 342 -3.85 22.95 -8.81
C PRO A 342 -3.94 23.87 -10.04
N ASN A 343 -2.84 24.03 -10.78
CA ASN A 343 -2.80 24.86 -11.98
C ASN A 343 -3.65 24.26 -13.09
N GLU A 344 -3.47 22.97 -13.36
CA GLU A 344 -4.24 22.24 -14.36
C GLU A 344 -5.73 22.22 -14.03
N LEU A 345 -6.07 22.01 -12.75
CA LEU A 345 -7.45 22.05 -12.30
C LEU A 345 -8.07 23.44 -12.48
N ALA A 346 -7.35 24.52 -12.14
CA ALA A 346 -7.81 25.88 -12.32
C ALA A 346 -8.02 26.23 -13.81
N GLU A 347 -7.13 25.77 -14.70
CA GLU A 347 -7.28 25.93 -16.14
C GLU A 347 -8.48 25.15 -16.69
N ASN A 348 -8.67 23.89 -16.25
CA ASN A 348 -9.79 23.05 -16.65
C ASN A 348 -11.13 23.66 -16.21
N LEU A 349 -11.19 24.22 -14.99
CA LEU A 349 -12.35 24.98 -14.52
C LEU A 349 -12.62 26.19 -15.41
N LYS A 350 -11.57 26.97 -15.75
CA LYS A 350 -11.71 28.13 -16.65
C LYS A 350 -12.21 27.72 -18.04
N LYS A 351 -11.65 26.66 -18.62
CA LYS A 351 -12.07 26.12 -19.95
C LYS A 351 -13.52 25.64 -19.95
N SER A 352 -13.99 25.09 -18.83
CA SER A 352 -15.37 24.61 -18.67
C SER A 352 -16.35 25.68 -18.19
N ASN A 353 -15.95 26.97 -18.16
CA ASN A 353 -16.73 28.09 -17.62
C ASN A 353 -17.19 27.85 -16.16
N GLY A 354 -16.42 27.09 -15.40
CA GLY A 354 -16.59 26.90 -13.97
C GLY A 354 -15.81 27.92 -13.16
N PHE A 355 -16.36 28.35 -12.05
CA PHE A 355 -15.68 29.23 -11.11
C PHE A 355 -16.01 28.90 -9.67
N ILE A 356 -15.10 29.23 -8.77
CA ILE A 356 -15.32 29.12 -7.32
C ILE A 356 -15.97 30.43 -6.85
N PRO A 357 -17.10 30.38 -6.14
CA PRO A 357 -17.78 31.60 -5.66
C PRO A 357 -16.83 32.49 -4.85
N GLY A 358 -16.77 33.76 -5.22
CA GLY A 358 -15.91 34.74 -4.57
C GLY A 358 -14.46 34.78 -5.03
N ILE A 359 -14.02 33.93 -5.98
CA ILE A 359 -12.64 33.87 -6.46
C ILE A 359 -12.58 34.05 -7.98
N ARG A 360 -11.68 34.90 -8.46
CA ARG A 360 -11.51 35.13 -9.89
C ARG A 360 -10.93 33.87 -10.58
N PRO A 361 -11.47 33.48 -11.77
CA PRO A 361 -10.91 32.38 -12.55
C PRO A 361 -9.44 32.64 -12.95
N GLY A 362 -8.64 31.57 -12.97
CA GLY A 362 -7.23 31.60 -13.36
C GLY A 362 -6.28 31.48 -12.16
N LYS A 363 -5.22 32.29 -12.13
CA LYS A 363 -4.19 32.23 -11.09
C LYS A 363 -4.72 32.33 -9.65
N PRO A 364 -5.65 33.25 -9.30
CA PRO A 364 -6.22 33.31 -7.95
C PRO A 364 -6.95 32.01 -7.54
N THR A 365 -7.56 31.32 -8.50
CA THR A 365 -8.20 30.00 -8.26
C THR A 365 -7.14 28.94 -7.96
N SER A 366 -6.03 28.94 -8.70
CA SER A 366 -4.91 28.03 -8.44
C SER A 366 -4.29 28.25 -7.07
N ASP A 367 -4.02 29.51 -6.70
CA ASP A 367 -3.45 29.87 -5.40
C ASP A 367 -4.37 29.45 -4.24
N TYR A 368 -5.67 29.66 -4.40
CA TYR A 368 -6.67 29.23 -3.42
C TYR A 368 -6.70 27.70 -3.26
N LEU A 369 -6.70 26.97 -4.38
CA LEU A 369 -6.66 25.50 -4.37
C LEU A 369 -5.38 24.98 -3.71
N THR A 370 -4.23 25.60 -4.00
CA THR A 370 -2.94 25.25 -3.38
C THR A 370 -2.98 25.43 -1.87
N ASN A 371 -3.52 26.55 -1.38
CA ASN A 371 -3.64 26.80 0.05
C ASN A 371 -4.56 25.78 0.76
N ILE A 372 -5.70 25.45 0.14
CA ILE A 372 -6.59 24.40 0.67
C ILE A 372 -5.89 23.05 0.69
N MET A 373 -5.20 22.71 -0.40
CA MET A 373 -4.49 21.43 -0.50
C MET A 373 -3.41 21.31 0.55
N ASN A 374 -2.60 22.35 0.77
CA ASN A 374 -1.56 22.33 1.81
C ASN A 374 -2.14 22.07 3.20
N ALA A 375 -3.28 22.71 3.53
CA ALA A 375 -3.96 22.47 4.81
C ALA A 375 -4.51 21.04 4.92
N ILE A 376 -5.10 20.50 3.85
CA ILE A 376 -5.64 19.15 3.79
C ILE A 376 -4.51 18.12 3.91
N ILE A 377 -3.41 18.33 3.16
CA ILE A 377 -2.23 17.43 3.20
C ILE A 377 -1.66 17.38 4.62
N PHE A 378 -1.54 18.52 5.29
CA PHE A 378 -1.04 18.57 6.66
C PHE A 378 -1.91 17.74 7.61
N ILE A 379 -3.24 17.91 7.57
CA ILE A 379 -4.18 17.12 8.38
C ILE A 379 -4.07 15.63 8.05
N GLY A 380 -4.02 15.28 6.76
CA GLY A 380 -3.85 13.92 6.29
C GLY A 380 -2.53 13.30 6.75
N ALA A 381 -1.42 14.04 6.63
CA ALA A 381 -0.09 13.60 7.05
C ALA A 381 -0.02 13.35 8.56
N VAL A 382 -0.58 14.26 9.38
CA VAL A 382 -0.68 14.05 10.83
C VAL A 382 -1.51 12.80 11.16
N GLY A 383 -2.64 12.60 10.48
CA GLY A 383 -3.44 11.38 10.62
C GLY A 383 -2.68 10.11 10.26
N LEU A 384 -1.93 10.13 9.14
CA LEU A 384 -1.07 9.01 8.73
C LEU A 384 0.04 8.72 9.74
N VAL A 385 0.68 9.76 10.30
CA VAL A 385 1.70 9.63 11.34
C VAL A 385 1.10 8.99 12.59
N ILE A 386 -0.06 9.44 13.07
CA ILE A 386 -0.72 8.87 14.24
C ILE A 386 -1.00 7.38 14.01
N VAL A 387 -1.62 7.02 12.89
CA VAL A 387 -1.91 5.61 12.57
C VAL A 387 -0.63 4.80 12.38
N GLY A 388 0.40 5.38 11.75
CA GLY A 388 1.68 4.73 11.50
C GLY A 388 2.51 4.46 12.76
N ILE A 389 2.40 5.30 13.80
CA ILE A 389 3.14 5.15 15.06
C ILE A 389 2.50 4.11 16.00
N LEU A 390 1.18 3.97 15.96
CA LEU A 390 0.43 3.13 16.91
C LEU A 390 0.94 1.69 17.03
N PRO A 391 1.33 0.98 15.94
CA PRO A 391 1.89 -0.36 16.05
C PRO A 391 3.19 -0.41 16.83
N TYR A 392 4.05 0.59 16.64
CA TYR A 392 5.34 0.65 17.33
C TYR A 392 5.16 0.92 18.82
N ILE A 393 4.19 1.76 19.20
CA ILE A 393 3.81 1.97 20.60
C ILE A 393 3.24 0.67 21.18
N PHE A 394 2.35 0.00 20.44
CA PHE A 394 1.76 -1.26 20.86
C PHE A 394 2.85 -2.34 21.09
N TYR A 395 3.79 -2.47 20.16
CA TYR A 395 4.93 -3.36 20.30
C TYR A 395 5.79 -3.01 21.52
N GLY A 396 6.16 -1.73 21.70
CA GLY A 396 7.02 -1.28 22.80
C GLY A 396 6.40 -1.46 24.18
N VAL A 397 5.08 -1.29 24.30
CA VAL A 397 4.35 -1.42 25.57
C VAL A 397 4.01 -2.87 25.89
N PHE A 398 3.53 -3.63 24.90
CA PHE A 398 2.99 -4.97 25.09
C PHE A 398 3.95 -6.08 24.66
N GLN A 399 5.07 -5.77 24.00
CA GLN A 399 6.02 -6.74 23.46
C GLN A 399 5.34 -7.74 22.49
N ALA A 400 4.23 -7.34 21.86
CA ALA A 400 3.46 -8.18 20.98
C ALA A 400 3.89 -7.96 19.53
N GLN A 401 4.38 -9.01 18.88
CA GLN A 401 4.71 -8.98 17.44
C GLN A 401 3.43 -9.20 16.64
N VAL A 402 2.87 -8.10 16.11
CA VAL A 402 1.65 -8.14 15.31
C VAL A 402 1.89 -7.39 14.01
N THR A 403 1.75 -8.09 12.89
CA THR A 403 2.06 -7.54 11.57
C THR A 403 0.89 -6.76 10.95
N PHE A 404 -0.35 -7.04 11.37
CA PHE A 404 -1.55 -6.43 10.77
C PHE A 404 -1.91 -5.03 11.30
N LEU A 405 -1.22 -4.52 12.32
CA LEU A 405 -1.44 -3.16 12.83
C LEU A 405 -0.75 -2.10 11.94
N GLY A 406 -1.28 -0.90 11.93
CA GLY A 406 -0.72 0.28 11.26
C GLY A 406 -0.83 0.27 9.75
N THR A 407 0.28 0.12 9.04
CA THR A 407 0.32 0.17 7.57
C THR A 407 -0.63 -0.83 6.94
N SER A 408 -0.67 -2.04 7.47
CA SER A 408 -1.53 -3.12 6.98
C SER A 408 -3.01 -2.78 7.10
N LEU A 409 -3.46 -2.21 8.24
CA LEU A 409 -4.84 -1.77 8.41
C LEU A 409 -5.21 -0.63 7.45
N ILE A 410 -4.30 0.32 7.24
CA ILE A 410 -4.55 1.40 6.29
C ILE A 410 -4.73 0.83 4.88
N ILE A 411 -3.88 -0.11 4.47
CA ILE A 411 -3.99 -0.77 3.16
C ILE A 411 -5.33 -1.49 3.04
N ILE A 412 -5.69 -2.31 4.03
CA ILE A 412 -6.95 -3.05 4.04
C ILE A 412 -8.14 -2.11 3.86
N VAL A 413 -8.25 -1.08 4.69
CA VAL A 413 -9.38 -0.16 4.67
C VAL A 413 -9.40 0.66 3.38
N SER A 414 -8.24 1.18 2.92
CA SER A 414 -8.16 1.97 1.70
C SER A 414 -8.57 1.17 0.47
N VAL A 415 -8.05 -0.05 0.32
CA VAL A 415 -8.37 -0.92 -0.83
C VAL A 415 -9.84 -1.34 -0.82
N ILE A 416 -10.40 -1.65 0.35
CA ILE A 416 -11.83 -1.99 0.48
C ILE A 416 -12.70 -0.80 0.06
N ILE A 417 -12.40 0.41 0.57
CA ILE A 417 -13.17 1.62 0.23
C ILE A 417 -13.06 1.93 -1.27
N GLU A 418 -11.85 1.85 -1.85
CA GLU A 418 -11.62 2.10 -3.26
C GLU A 418 -12.36 1.11 -4.15
N THR A 419 -12.27 -0.19 -3.83
CA THR A 419 -12.96 -1.25 -4.57
C THR A 419 -14.48 -1.11 -4.49
N LEU A 420 -15.03 -0.78 -3.32
CA LEU A 420 -16.46 -0.54 -3.14
C LEU A 420 -16.94 0.68 -3.95
N THR A 421 -16.19 1.78 -3.92
CA THR A 421 -16.49 2.99 -4.69
C THR A 421 -16.50 2.70 -6.20
N GLN A 422 -15.57 1.86 -6.66
CA GLN A 422 -15.53 1.44 -8.07
C GLN A 422 -16.74 0.57 -8.44
N ILE A 423 -17.12 -0.38 -7.57
CA ILE A 423 -18.35 -1.18 -7.77
C ILE A 423 -19.58 -0.28 -7.84
N GLU A 424 -19.72 0.67 -6.93
CA GLU A 424 -20.83 1.64 -6.92
C GLU A 424 -20.87 2.48 -8.20
N SER A 425 -19.71 2.95 -8.67
CA SER A 425 -19.64 3.72 -9.92
C SER A 425 -20.06 2.90 -11.14
N MET A 426 -19.65 1.61 -11.22
CA MET A 426 -20.08 0.71 -12.30
C MET A 426 -21.59 0.46 -12.28
N MET A 427 -22.19 0.36 -11.10
CA MET A 427 -23.65 0.19 -10.95
C MET A 427 -24.42 1.44 -11.39
N LEU A 428 -23.94 2.64 -11.03
CA LEU A 428 -24.57 3.92 -11.40
C LEU A 428 -24.58 4.15 -12.91
N VAL A 429 -23.46 3.89 -13.59
CA VAL A 429 -23.36 4.04 -15.06
C VAL A 429 -24.38 3.18 -15.80
N ARG A 430 -24.69 2.00 -15.28
CA ARG A 430 -25.64 1.08 -15.91
C ARG A 430 -27.11 1.46 -15.65
N ASN A 431 -27.43 1.93 -14.46
CA ASN A 431 -28.78 2.44 -14.17
C ASN A 431 -29.13 3.61 -15.10
N TYR A 432 -28.16 4.44 -15.48
CA TYR A 432 -28.36 5.54 -16.43
C TYR A 432 -28.59 5.05 -17.87
N LYS A 433 -27.90 3.98 -18.31
CA LYS A 433 -28.13 3.37 -19.64
C LYS A 433 -29.48 2.69 -19.75
N GLY A 434 -30.02 2.12 -18.66
CA GLY A 434 -31.33 1.52 -18.63
C GLY A 434 -32.45 2.55 -18.78
N PHE A 435 -32.25 3.81 -18.40
CA PHE A 435 -33.20 4.91 -18.56
C PHE A 435 -33.23 5.52 -19.97
N LEU A 436 -32.12 5.34 -20.73
CA LEU A 436 -32.02 5.87 -22.11
C LEU A 436 -32.49 4.86 -23.16
N ASN A 437 -32.76 3.62 -22.80
CA ASN A 437 -33.24 2.55 -23.67
C ASN A 437 -34.73 2.20 -23.42
N GLN A 438 -35.44 3.01 -22.66
CA GLN A 438 -36.89 3.07 -22.57
C GLN A 438 -37.39 4.34 -23.26
#